data_7ae20398211b8d0de75b0c62a976cf44
#
_entry.id   7ae20398211b8d0de75b0c62a976cf44
#
_cell.length_a   1.000
_cell.length_b   1.000
_cell.length_c   1.000
_cell.angle_alpha   90.00
_cell.angle_beta   90.00
_cell.angle_gamma   90.00
#
_symmetry.space_group_name_H-M   'P 1'
#
loop_
_entity.id
_entity.type
_entity.pdbx_description
1 polymer ?
#
loop_
_entity_poly.entity_id
_entity_poly.type
_entity_poly.pdbx_seq_one_letter_code
_entity_poly.pdbx_strand_id
1 'polypeptide(L)' 'MLNVKKSITLTGTVTVKDGEMEKQVVYLNANISKAGGNDNISQTIQDRELYNANKAEIRKDVAAFTDQVYAIQDQEESL' A
#
# COMPACT_ATOMS: atom_id res chain seq x y z
N MET A 1 -3.19 19.21 28.20
CA MET A 1 -1.79 18.93 27.87
C MET A 1 -1.65 18.58 26.39
N LEU A 2 -0.54 18.97 25.81
CA LEU A 2 -0.28 18.67 24.41
C LEU A 2 0.10 17.20 24.25
N ASN A 3 -0.61 16.50 23.37
CA ASN A 3 -0.27 15.13 22.98
C ASN A 3 0.01 15.14 21.48
N VAL A 4 1.22 14.74 21.12
CA VAL A 4 1.62 14.69 19.71
C VAL A 4 1.85 13.23 19.31
N LYS A 5 1.19 12.81 18.25
CA LYS A 5 1.39 11.47 17.69
C LYS A 5 1.88 11.61 16.27
N LYS A 6 2.94 10.90 15.96
CA LYS A 6 3.48 10.87 14.60
C LYS A 6 2.88 9.69 13.86
N SER A 7 2.40 9.93 12.68
CA SER A 7 1.92 8.87 11.82
C SER A 7 2.45 9.07 10.41
N ILE A 8 2.63 7.97 9.69
CA ILE A 8 3.10 7.97 8.31
C ILE A 8 2.05 7.28 7.46
N THR A 9 1.65 7.92 6.38
CA THR A 9 0.69 7.35 5.44
C THR A 9 1.38 7.13 4.10
N LEU A 10 1.33 5.90 3.62
CA LEU A 10 1.80 5.55 2.28
C LEU A 10 0.61 5.22 1.40
N THR A 11 0.66 5.68 0.17
CA THR A 11 -0.34 5.29 -0.82
C THR A 11 0.38 4.76 -2.05
N GLY A 12 -0.25 3.79 -2.70
CA GLY A 12 0.27 3.24 -3.92
C GLY A 12 -0.86 2.87 -4.86
N THR A 13 -0.54 2.82 -6.13
CA THR A 13 -1.50 2.38 -7.14
C THR A 13 -0.84 1.34 -8.02
N VAL A 14 -1.63 0.34 -8.42
CA VAL A 14 -1.18 -0.65 -9.40
C VAL A 14 -1.96 -0.39 -10.67
N THR A 15 -1.23 -0.13 -11.75
CA THR A 15 -1.84 0.11 -13.06
C THR A 15 -1.47 -1.01 -14.02
N VAL A 16 -2.36 -1.27 -14.94
CA VAL A 16 -2.20 -2.31 -15.97
C VAL A 16 -2.53 -1.70 -17.30
N LYS A 17 -1.75 -2.04 -18.31
CA LYS A 17 -2.06 -1.59 -19.67
C LYS A 17 -3.20 -2.42 -20.24
N ASP A 18 -4.20 -1.72 -20.74
CA ASP A 18 -5.32 -2.30 -21.47
C ASP A 18 -5.31 -1.67 -22.87
N GLY A 19 -4.66 -2.36 -23.80
CA GLY A 19 -4.40 -1.77 -25.10
C GLY A 19 -3.37 -0.65 -25.00
N GLU A 20 -3.72 0.56 -25.44
CA GLU A 20 -2.86 1.72 -25.34
C GLU A 20 -3.09 2.55 -24.08
N MET A 21 -4.07 2.17 -23.28
CA MET A 21 -4.44 2.92 -22.08
C MET A 21 -3.97 2.22 -20.82
N GLU A 22 -3.52 3.00 -19.86
CA GLU A 22 -3.23 2.48 -18.53
C GLU A 22 -4.45 2.67 -17.65
N LYS A 23 -4.84 1.61 -16.94
CA LYS A 23 -5.96 1.65 -16.01
C LYS A 23 -5.48 1.32 -14.61
N GLN A 24 -5.96 2.06 -13.64
CA GLN A 24 -5.69 1.79 -12.24
C GLN A 24 -6.57 0.63 -11.78
N VAL A 25 -5.93 -0.44 -11.32
CA VAL A 25 -6.61 -1.68 -10.96
C VAL A 25 -6.71 -1.84 -9.45
N VAL A 26 -5.67 -1.43 -8.72
CA VAL A 26 -5.64 -1.56 -7.26
C VAL A 26 -5.16 -0.26 -6.65
N TYR A 27 -5.82 0.15 -5.58
CA TYR A 27 -5.37 1.25 -4.73
C TYR A 27 -4.91 0.69 -3.39
N LEU A 28 -3.73 1.12 -2.97
CA LEU A 28 -3.12 0.66 -1.73
C LEU A 28 -2.94 1.83 -0.79
N ASN A 29 -3.24 1.60 0.48
CA ASN A 29 -3.09 2.61 1.53
C ASN A 29 -2.56 1.93 2.78
N ALA A 30 -1.56 2.53 3.39
CA ALA A 30 -1.00 2.03 4.64
C ALA A 30 -0.84 3.18 5.62
N ASN A 31 -1.22 2.94 6.86
CA ASN A 31 -1.02 3.89 7.96
C ASN A 31 -0.12 3.25 8.99
N ILE A 32 0.95 3.93 9.34
CA ILE A 32 1.92 3.47 10.33
C ILE A 32 1.94 4.47 11.47
N SER A 33 1.65 4.01 12.68
CA SER A 33 1.60 4.85 13.85
C SER A 33 2.76 4.51 14.78
N LYS A 34 3.62 5.50 15.03
CA LYS A 34 4.78 5.31 15.88
C LYS A 34 4.42 5.23 17.35
N ALA A 35 3.31 5.80 17.76
CA ALA A 35 2.96 5.95 19.19
C ALA A 35 2.22 4.73 19.76
N GLY A 36 2.50 3.53 19.24
CA GLY A 36 1.88 2.32 19.73
C GLY A 36 0.45 2.13 19.26
N GLY A 37 0.07 2.88 18.23
CA GLY A 37 -1.24 2.71 17.61
C GLY A 37 -1.25 1.50 16.70
N ASN A 38 -2.35 1.35 15.99
CA ASN A 38 -2.53 0.25 15.07
C ASN A 38 -2.01 0.64 13.69
N ASP A 39 -1.10 -0.18 13.17
CA ASP A 39 -0.72 -0.05 11.77
C ASP A 39 -1.73 -0.83 10.93
N ASN A 40 -2.10 -0.27 9.80
CA ASN A 40 -3.00 -0.99 8.91
C ASN A 40 -2.59 -0.80 7.46
N ILE A 41 -2.92 -1.81 6.65
CA ILE A 41 -2.72 -1.81 5.21
C ILE A 41 -4.05 -2.16 4.60
N SER A 42 -4.51 -1.33 3.68
CA SER A 42 -5.75 -1.62 2.97
C SER A 42 -5.50 -1.72 1.47
N GLN A 43 -6.31 -2.54 0.83
CA GLN A 43 -6.22 -2.80 -0.60
C GLN A 43 -7.63 -2.73 -1.18
N THR A 44 -7.79 -1.90 -2.20
CA THR A 44 -9.06 -1.77 -2.89
C THR A 44 -8.88 -2.18 -4.34
N ILE A 45 -9.60 -3.19 -4.76
CA ILE A 45 -9.59 -3.64 -6.16
C ILE A 45 -10.65 -2.84 -6.90
N GLN A 46 -10.19 -2.05 -7.88
CA GLN A 46 -11.04 -1.14 -8.63
C GLN A 46 -11.56 -1.74 -9.93
N ASP A 47 -10.83 -2.69 -10.49
CA ASP A 47 -11.23 -3.39 -11.70
C ASP A 47 -10.94 -4.87 -11.54
N ARG A 48 -12.00 -5.62 -11.26
CA ARG A 48 -11.87 -7.05 -10.96
C ARG A 48 -11.45 -7.86 -12.17
N GLU A 49 -11.91 -7.50 -13.36
CA GLU A 49 -11.55 -8.22 -14.57
C GLU A 49 -10.06 -8.11 -14.89
N LEU A 50 -9.54 -6.88 -14.83
CA LEU A 50 -8.12 -6.66 -15.06
C LEU A 50 -7.27 -7.26 -13.94
N TYR A 51 -7.76 -7.22 -12.72
CA TYR A 51 -7.09 -7.88 -11.61
C TYR A 51 -6.94 -9.38 -11.88
N ASN A 52 -8.02 -10.05 -12.26
CA ASN A 52 -7.99 -11.49 -12.52
C ASN A 52 -7.09 -11.84 -13.70
N ALA A 53 -7.06 -10.99 -14.73
CA ALA A 53 -6.25 -11.24 -15.92
C ALA A 53 -4.74 -11.06 -15.65
N ASN A 54 -4.38 -10.25 -14.63
CA ASN A 54 -2.98 -9.92 -14.34
C ASN A 54 -2.61 -10.24 -12.90
N LYS A 55 -3.27 -11.21 -12.31
CA LYS A 55 -3.20 -11.49 -10.89
C LYS A 55 -1.78 -11.70 -10.36
N ALA A 56 -0.97 -12.47 -11.07
CA ALA A 56 0.39 -12.78 -10.62
C ALA A 56 1.26 -11.52 -10.54
N GLU A 57 1.19 -10.65 -11.55
CA GLU A 57 1.98 -9.43 -11.56
C GLU A 57 1.48 -8.43 -10.53
N ILE A 58 0.16 -8.31 -10.39
CA ILE A 58 -0.41 -7.39 -9.41
C ILE A 58 -0.03 -7.82 -8.00
N ARG A 59 -0.05 -9.10 -7.72
CA ARG A 59 0.34 -9.60 -6.39
C ARG A 59 1.80 -9.34 -6.07
N LYS A 60 2.68 -9.35 -7.09
CA LYS A 60 4.07 -8.95 -6.89
C LYS A 60 4.19 -7.48 -6.51
N ASP A 61 3.41 -6.63 -7.15
CA ASP A 61 3.42 -5.20 -6.86
C ASP A 61 2.87 -4.93 -5.46
N VAL A 62 1.82 -5.62 -5.06
CA VAL A 62 1.28 -5.52 -3.71
C VAL A 62 2.31 -5.98 -2.68
N ALA A 63 3.02 -7.07 -2.96
CA ALA A 63 4.08 -7.55 -2.06
C ALA A 63 5.19 -6.53 -1.93
N ALA A 64 5.58 -5.89 -3.03
CA ALA A 64 6.60 -4.85 -2.99
C ALA A 64 6.16 -3.65 -2.13
N PHE A 65 4.89 -3.26 -2.23
CA PHE A 65 4.35 -2.21 -1.39
C PHE A 65 4.38 -2.61 0.09
N THR A 66 4.00 -3.84 0.40
CA THR A 66 4.02 -4.36 1.77
C THR A 66 5.44 -4.37 2.32
N ASP A 67 6.42 -4.75 1.50
CA ASP A 67 7.83 -4.74 1.92
C ASP A 67 8.29 -3.33 2.26
N GLN A 68 7.84 -2.32 1.50
CA GLN A 68 8.16 -0.92 1.81
C GLN A 68 7.54 -0.49 3.13
N VAL A 69 6.33 -0.93 3.42
CA VAL A 69 5.68 -0.65 4.71
C VAL A 69 6.48 -1.26 5.85
N TYR A 70 6.92 -2.50 5.69
CA TYR A 70 7.73 -3.17 6.72
C TYR A 70 9.06 -2.45 6.93
N ALA A 71 9.70 -1.99 5.86
CA ALA A 71 10.95 -1.25 5.97
C ALA A 71 10.78 0.04 6.78
N ILE A 72 9.68 0.74 6.56
CA ILE A 72 9.39 1.97 7.30
C ILE A 72 9.08 1.67 8.76
N GLN A 73 8.33 0.60 9.03
CA GLN A 73 8.07 0.17 10.41
C GLN A 73 9.38 -0.12 11.15
N ASP A 74 10.31 -0.81 10.49
CA ASP A 74 11.59 -1.15 11.09
C ASP A 74 12.42 0.09 11.37
N GLN A 75 12.40 1.08 10.47
CA GLN A 75 13.10 2.35 10.69
C GLN A 75 12.55 3.09 11.89
N GLU A 76 11.23 3.15 12.02
CA GLU A 76 10.60 3.86 13.13
C GLU A 76 10.85 3.17 14.46
N GLU A 77 10.92 1.84 14.46
CA GLU A 77 11.21 1.08 15.68
C GLU A 77 12.64 1.25 16.17
N SER A 78 13.58 1.49 15.25
CA SER A 78 14.98 1.64 15.62
C SER A 78 15.32 3.04 16.10
N LEU A 79 14.38 3.94 16.07
CA LEU A 79 14.53 5.28 16.59
C LEU A 79 13.96 5.38 18.00
#